data_9f331c515383c92e07a39954b4f3b7d1
#
_entry.id   9f331c515383c92e07a39954b4f3b7d1
#
_cell.length_a   1.000
_cell.length_b   1.000
_cell.length_c   1.000
_cell.angle_alpha   90.00
_cell.angle_beta   90.00
_cell.angle_gamma   90.00
#
_symmetry.space_group_name_H-M   'P 1'
#
loop_
_entity.id
_entity.type
_entity.pdbx_description
1 polymer ?
#
loop_
_entity_poly.entity_id
_entity_poly.type
_entity_poly.pdbx_seq_one_letter_code
_entity_poly.pdbx_strand_id
1 'polypeptide(L)'
;LFGPQVATLDRLVVPLLAASGDRRAVLDPLAERLVAVEAAREAGGVFAGLLAEDGTAAALAGALAELRRGEVAVADARAAARTLDGAAAARLTALADALAAFEARLCQAGALDRAGAMRVAAEAASRGVTCPETADLDLLVVAGLGEASPAEWDLLAALVSRARHTRLHLPFFPERA
;
A
#
# COMPACT_ATOMS: atom_id res chain seq x y z
N LEU A 1 -21.47 24.61 10.12
CA LEU A 1 -21.77 24.44 8.70
C LEU A 1 -21.29 23.07 8.27
N PHE A 2 -22.20 22.11 8.22
CA PHE A 2 -21.92 20.75 7.79
C PHE A 2 -22.27 20.65 6.31
N GLY A 3 -21.27 20.78 5.44
CA GLY A 3 -21.40 20.48 4.01
C GLY A 3 -20.85 19.09 3.69
N PRO A 4 -21.14 18.53 2.50
CA PRO A 4 -20.55 17.28 2.08
C PRO A 4 -19.02 17.43 2.01
N GLN A 5 -18.30 16.49 2.62
CA GLN A 5 -16.84 16.41 2.52
C GLN A 5 -16.49 15.39 1.43
N VAL A 6 -15.57 15.76 0.55
CA VAL A 6 -15.04 14.87 -0.47
C VAL A 6 -13.58 14.57 -0.14
N ALA A 7 -13.25 13.29 0.02
CA ALA A 7 -11.90 12.83 0.29
C ALA A 7 -11.60 11.55 -0.50
N THR A 8 -10.34 11.33 -0.82
CA THR A 8 -9.85 10.02 -1.25
C THR A 8 -9.50 9.19 -0.01
N LEU A 9 -9.44 7.87 -0.13
CA LEU A 9 -8.99 7.01 0.98
C LEU A 9 -7.61 7.42 1.48
N ASP A 10 -6.68 7.75 0.60
CA ASP A 10 -5.34 8.25 0.97
C ASP A 10 -5.36 9.47 1.90
N ARG A 11 -6.31 10.39 1.70
CA ARG A 11 -6.42 11.59 2.53
C ARG A 11 -6.85 11.29 3.96
N LEU A 12 -7.45 10.14 4.20
CA LEU A 12 -7.86 9.70 5.53
C LEU A 12 -6.73 9.02 6.30
N VAL A 13 -5.68 8.57 5.60
CA VAL A 13 -4.58 7.79 6.21
C VAL A 13 -3.88 8.58 7.31
N VAL A 14 -3.35 9.76 7.01
CA VAL A 14 -2.59 10.56 7.98
C VAL A 14 -3.44 10.98 9.19
N PRO A 15 -4.68 11.49 9.01
CA PRO A 15 -5.57 11.77 10.15
C PRO A 15 -5.87 10.54 11.02
N LEU A 16 -6.09 9.36 10.43
CA LEU A 16 -6.35 8.13 11.18
C LEU A 16 -5.11 7.65 11.94
N LEU A 17 -3.92 7.72 11.33
CA LEU A 17 -2.65 7.42 12.01
C LEU A 17 -2.46 8.35 13.22
N ALA A 18 -2.64 9.64 13.04
CA ALA A 18 -2.53 10.61 14.13
C ALA A 18 -3.53 10.31 15.26
N ALA A 19 -4.79 10.02 14.91
CA ALA A 19 -5.82 9.68 15.88
C ALA A 19 -5.57 8.34 16.59
N SER A 20 -4.91 7.38 15.93
CA SER A 20 -4.51 6.11 16.55
C SER A 20 -3.31 6.21 17.49
N GLY A 21 -2.63 7.36 17.49
CA GLY A 21 -1.39 7.57 18.24
C GLY A 21 -0.15 7.00 17.56
N ASP A 22 -0.25 6.53 16.31
CA ASP A 22 0.91 6.08 15.55
C ASP A 22 1.78 7.29 15.16
N ARG A 23 3.06 7.22 15.51
CA ARG A 23 4.02 8.31 15.29
C ARG A 23 5.07 7.98 14.24
N ARG A 24 4.95 6.83 13.58
CA ARG A 24 5.88 6.48 12.51
C ARG A 24 5.76 7.46 11.35
N ALA A 25 6.90 7.82 10.78
CA ALA A 25 6.92 8.69 9.62
C ALA A 25 6.38 7.95 8.40
N VAL A 26 5.45 8.57 7.68
CA VAL A 26 5.03 8.07 6.36
C VAL A 26 5.99 8.64 5.33
N LEU A 27 6.65 7.79 4.57
CA LEU A 27 7.59 8.19 3.54
C LEU A 27 6.85 8.89 2.39
N ASP A 28 7.44 9.96 1.89
CA ASP A 28 7.01 10.52 0.62
C ASP A 28 7.46 9.63 -0.56
N PRO A 29 6.91 9.80 -1.76
CA PRO A 29 7.23 8.93 -2.90
C PRO A 29 8.70 8.92 -3.29
N LEU A 30 9.45 10.02 -3.07
CA LEU A 30 10.86 10.08 -3.37
C LEU A 30 11.67 9.29 -2.34
N ALA A 31 11.39 9.47 -1.05
CA ALA A 31 12.03 8.73 0.03
C ALA A 31 11.75 7.23 -0.09
N GLU A 32 10.50 6.84 -0.40
CA GLU A 32 10.12 5.44 -0.63
C GLU A 32 10.93 4.83 -1.77
N ARG A 33 11.06 5.55 -2.90
CA ARG A 33 11.88 5.12 -4.03
C ARG A 33 13.36 4.96 -3.67
N LEU A 34 13.93 5.89 -2.91
CA LEU A 34 15.33 5.81 -2.47
C LEU A 34 15.56 4.60 -1.57
N VAL A 35 14.66 4.34 -0.61
CA VAL A 35 14.73 3.16 0.25
C VAL A 35 14.61 1.88 -0.57
N ALA A 36 13.74 1.83 -1.57
CA ALA A 36 13.57 0.68 -2.46
C ALA A 36 14.85 0.39 -3.28
N VAL A 37 15.51 1.42 -3.81
CA VAL A 37 16.76 1.29 -4.55
C VAL A 37 17.90 0.79 -3.66
N GLU A 38 18.03 1.35 -2.45
CA GLU A 38 19.03 0.91 -1.48
C GLU A 38 18.78 -0.54 -1.01
N ALA A 39 17.52 -0.91 -0.80
CA ALA A 39 17.15 -2.28 -0.44
C ALA A 39 17.53 -3.28 -1.56
N ALA A 40 17.28 -2.93 -2.81
CA ALA A 40 17.67 -3.76 -3.94
C ALA A 40 19.19 -3.86 -4.12
N ARG A 41 19.92 -2.79 -3.83
CA ARG A 41 21.38 -2.79 -3.86
C ARG A 41 21.95 -3.70 -2.78
N GLU A 42 21.38 -3.67 -1.59
CA GLU A 42 21.75 -4.53 -0.45
C GLU A 42 21.42 -5.99 -0.73
N ALA A 43 20.25 -6.29 -1.27
CA ALA A 43 19.81 -7.64 -1.61
C ALA A 43 20.68 -8.26 -2.73
N GLY A 44 21.29 -7.43 -3.59
CA GLY A 44 22.11 -7.92 -4.68
C GLY A 44 21.29 -8.58 -5.80
N GLY A 45 21.80 -9.70 -6.32
CA GLY A 45 21.11 -10.47 -7.36
C GLY A 45 21.13 -9.77 -8.73
N VAL A 46 20.18 -10.15 -9.59
CA VAL A 46 20.15 -9.72 -11.00
C VAL A 46 19.89 -8.23 -11.19
N PHE A 47 19.34 -7.54 -10.19
CA PHE A 47 19.04 -6.11 -10.28
C PHE A 47 20.20 -5.22 -9.87
N ALA A 48 21.13 -5.68 -9.04
CA ALA A 48 22.20 -4.84 -8.48
C ALA A 48 23.05 -4.16 -9.57
N GLY A 49 23.41 -4.88 -10.64
CA GLY A 49 24.15 -4.35 -11.77
C GLY A 49 23.33 -3.45 -12.70
N LEU A 50 22.01 -3.50 -12.63
CA LEU A 50 21.09 -2.78 -13.52
C LEU A 50 20.55 -1.48 -12.91
N LEU A 51 20.81 -1.21 -11.63
CA LEU A 51 20.26 -0.03 -10.92
C LEU A 51 20.83 1.30 -11.46
N ALA A 52 21.93 1.27 -12.17
CA ALA A 52 22.51 2.44 -12.85
C ALA A 52 21.82 2.75 -14.19
N GLU A 53 21.07 1.80 -14.75
CA GLU A 53 20.35 1.97 -16.01
C GLU A 53 19.12 2.82 -15.84
N ASP A 54 18.88 3.72 -16.80
CA ASP A 54 17.71 4.60 -16.79
C ASP A 54 16.41 3.79 -16.74
N GLY A 55 15.55 4.15 -15.80
CA GLY A 55 14.24 3.53 -15.61
C GLY A 55 14.23 2.26 -14.74
N THR A 56 15.33 1.50 -14.61
CA THR A 56 15.37 0.26 -13.81
C THR A 56 15.04 0.53 -12.34
N ALA A 57 15.64 1.57 -11.76
CA ALA A 57 15.36 1.96 -10.37
C ALA A 57 13.88 2.32 -10.15
N ALA A 58 13.27 3.01 -11.13
CA ALA A 58 11.84 3.36 -11.06
C ALA A 58 10.94 2.14 -11.21
N ALA A 59 11.25 1.25 -12.15
CA ALA A 59 10.50 0.01 -12.38
C ALA A 59 10.55 -0.91 -11.15
N LEU A 60 11.73 -1.04 -10.54
CA LEU A 60 11.90 -1.85 -9.34
C LEU A 60 11.14 -1.28 -8.15
N ALA A 61 11.23 0.04 -7.90
CA ALA A 61 10.45 0.69 -6.85
C ALA A 61 8.95 0.53 -7.08
N GLY A 62 8.49 0.65 -8.33
CA GLY A 62 7.11 0.36 -8.71
C GLY A 62 6.70 -1.08 -8.41
N ALA A 63 7.53 -2.06 -8.77
CA ALA A 63 7.27 -3.47 -8.50
C ALA A 63 7.19 -3.77 -6.99
N LEU A 64 8.09 -3.21 -6.18
CA LEU A 64 8.02 -3.33 -4.72
C LEU A 64 6.76 -2.69 -4.15
N ALA A 65 6.38 -1.50 -4.62
CA ALA A 65 5.16 -0.82 -4.21
C ALA A 65 3.90 -1.65 -4.55
N GLU A 66 3.85 -2.29 -5.73
CA GLU A 66 2.74 -3.19 -6.10
C GLU A 66 2.68 -4.44 -5.24
N LEU A 67 3.82 -5.09 -4.93
CA LEU A 67 3.85 -6.22 -4.01
C LEU A 67 3.37 -5.82 -2.61
N ARG A 68 3.81 -4.66 -2.11
CA ARG A 68 3.38 -4.10 -0.84
C ARG A 68 1.90 -3.77 -0.82
N ARG A 69 1.40 -3.15 -1.90
CA ARG A 69 -0.01 -2.83 -2.07
C ARG A 69 -0.89 -4.07 -2.14
N GLY A 70 -0.40 -5.14 -2.80
CA GLY A 70 -1.08 -6.43 -2.85
C GLY A 70 -0.89 -7.30 -1.60
N GLU A 71 -0.18 -6.80 -0.57
CA GLU A 71 0.12 -7.52 0.68
C GLU A 71 0.82 -8.86 0.45
N VAL A 72 1.65 -8.93 -0.61
CA VAL A 72 2.39 -10.14 -0.95
C VAL A 72 3.49 -10.36 0.09
N ALA A 73 3.40 -11.46 0.83
CA ALA A 73 4.45 -11.82 1.78
C ALA A 73 5.73 -12.26 1.06
N VAL A 74 6.90 -11.93 1.64
CA VAL A 74 8.20 -12.37 1.12
C VAL A 74 8.26 -13.90 0.93
N ALA A 75 7.64 -14.65 1.85
CA ALA A 75 7.59 -16.11 1.79
C ALA A 75 6.82 -16.61 0.55
N ASP A 76 5.72 -15.94 0.20
CA ASP A 76 4.88 -16.29 -0.96
C ASP A 76 5.59 -15.95 -2.26
N ALA A 77 6.24 -14.79 -2.33
CA ALA A 77 7.06 -14.42 -3.48
C ALA A 77 8.21 -15.42 -3.71
N ARG A 78 8.89 -15.86 -2.65
CA ARG A 78 9.91 -16.91 -2.73
C ARG A 78 9.34 -18.28 -3.09
N ALA A 79 8.15 -18.61 -2.61
CA ALA A 79 7.46 -19.84 -2.98
C ALA A 79 7.12 -19.85 -4.48
N ALA A 80 6.58 -18.75 -4.98
CA ALA A 80 6.29 -18.57 -6.41
C ALA A 80 7.58 -18.66 -7.27
N ALA A 81 8.69 -18.05 -6.82
CA ALA A 81 9.97 -18.13 -7.53
C ALA A 81 10.45 -19.58 -7.74
N ARG A 82 10.20 -20.48 -6.77
CA ARG A 82 10.57 -21.90 -6.87
C ARG A 82 9.76 -22.70 -7.89
N THR A 83 8.63 -22.18 -8.35
CA THR A 83 7.80 -22.81 -9.41
C THR A 83 8.20 -22.37 -10.82
N LEU A 84 9.14 -21.46 -10.93
CA LEU A 84 9.64 -20.91 -12.19
C LEU A 84 11.04 -21.44 -12.49
N ASP A 85 11.46 -21.29 -13.74
CA ASP A 85 12.78 -21.69 -14.22
C ASP A 85 13.56 -20.52 -14.82
N GLY A 86 14.89 -20.66 -14.88
CA GLY A 86 15.79 -19.76 -15.59
C GLY A 86 15.73 -18.31 -15.11
N ALA A 87 15.66 -17.37 -16.05
CA ALA A 87 15.69 -15.93 -15.76
C ALA A 87 14.45 -15.44 -14.99
N ALA A 88 13.31 -16.07 -15.13
CA ALA A 88 12.10 -15.71 -14.42
C ALA A 88 12.23 -16.01 -12.92
N ALA A 89 12.71 -17.21 -12.59
CA ALA A 89 12.99 -17.60 -11.21
C ALA A 89 14.02 -16.65 -10.56
N ALA A 90 15.12 -16.36 -11.27
CA ALA A 90 16.15 -15.46 -10.77
C ALA A 90 15.63 -14.03 -10.48
N ARG A 91 14.81 -13.49 -11.40
CA ARG A 91 14.20 -12.16 -11.21
C ARG A 91 13.24 -12.12 -10.03
N LEU A 92 12.35 -13.11 -9.90
CA LEU A 92 11.38 -13.13 -8.81
C LEU A 92 12.06 -13.38 -7.46
N THR A 93 13.13 -14.20 -7.42
CA THR A 93 13.93 -14.38 -6.21
C THR A 93 14.59 -13.06 -5.81
N ALA A 94 15.25 -12.37 -6.72
CA ALA A 94 15.88 -11.08 -6.45
C ALA A 94 14.86 -10.01 -6.02
N LEU A 95 13.64 -10.03 -6.58
CA LEU A 95 12.55 -9.13 -6.16
C LEU A 95 12.07 -9.46 -4.75
N ALA A 96 11.94 -10.73 -4.39
CA ALA A 96 11.57 -11.16 -3.05
C ALA A 96 12.64 -10.79 -2.00
N ASP A 97 13.92 -10.89 -2.36
CA ASP A 97 15.02 -10.48 -1.48
C ASP A 97 15.08 -8.96 -1.32
N ALA A 98 14.84 -8.20 -2.39
CA ALA A 98 14.70 -6.75 -2.34
C ALA A 98 13.49 -6.32 -1.47
N LEU A 99 12.37 -7.03 -1.56
CA LEU A 99 11.20 -6.80 -0.72
C LEU A 99 11.53 -7.02 0.78
N ALA A 100 12.24 -8.11 1.09
CA ALA A 100 12.67 -8.39 2.46
C ALA A 100 13.59 -7.30 3.02
N ALA A 101 14.56 -6.85 2.23
CA ALA A 101 15.47 -5.77 2.61
C ALA A 101 14.72 -4.43 2.77
N PHE A 102 13.75 -4.15 1.89
CA PHE A 102 12.91 -2.96 1.98
C PHE A 102 12.09 -2.93 3.28
N GLU A 103 11.42 -4.03 3.63
CA GLU A 103 10.66 -4.16 4.87
C GLU A 103 11.55 -4.02 6.11
N ALA A 104 12.74 -4.61 6.10
CA ALA A 104 13.71 -4.49 7.18
C ALA A 104 14.15 -3.02 7.38
N ARG A 105 14.42 -2.28 6.29
CA ARG A 105 14.79 -0.86 6.35
C ARG A 105 13.66 0.02 6.88
N LEU A 106 12.42 -0.22 6.47
CA LEU A 106 11.25 0.48 7.02
C LEU A 106 11.12 0.25 8.52
N CYS A 107 11.27 -1.00 8.94
CA CYS A 107 11.22 -1.37 10.36
C CYS A 107 12.33 -0.69 11.16
N GLN A 108 13.58 -0.72 10.69
CA GLN A 108 14.72 -0.07 11.33
C GLN A 108 14.56 1.46 11.43
N ALA A 109 14.01 2.07 10.39
CA ALA A 109 13.77 3.50 10.36
C ALA A 109 12.55 3.94 11.19
N GLY A 110 11.74 2.99 11.71
CA GLY A 110 10.44 3.31 12.32
C GLY A 110 9.53 4.07 11.36
N ALA A 111 9.55 3.71 10.07
CA ALA A 111 8.82 4.41 9.03
C ALA A 111 7.77 3.48 8.36
N LEU A 112 6.83 4.09 7.67
CA LEU A 112 5.83 3.43 6.85
C LEU A 112 5.98 3.87 5.40
N ASP A 113 5.91 2.92 4.49
CA ASP A 113 5.59 3.18 3.09
C ASP A 113 4.09 3.48 2.94
N ARG A 114 3.67 3.92 1.76
CA ARG A 114 2.26 4.24 1.49
C ARG A 114 1.33 3.04 1.76
N ALA A 115 1.72 1.83 1.35
CA ALA A 115 0.92 0.62 1.57
C ALA A 115 0.82 0.27 3.06
N GLY A 116 1.93 0.34 3.80
CA GLY A 116 1.95 0.12 5.24
C GLY A 116 1.12 1.15 6.01
N ALA A 117 1.17 2.41 5.59
CA ALA A 117 0.36 3.49 6.17
C ALA A 117 -1.13 3.25 5.96
N MET A 118 -1.55 2.83 4.74
CA MET A 118 -2.94 2.47 4.44
C MET A 118 -3.41 1.31 5.32
N ARG A 119 -2.61 0.24 5.44
CA ARG A 119 -2.94 -0.92 6.28
C ARG A 119 -3.12 -0.53 7.75
N VAL A 120 -2.19 0.25 8.31
CA VAL A 120 -2.29 0.69 9.71
C VAL A 120 -3.52 1.59 9.93
N ALA A 121 -3.84 2.46 8.96
CA ALA A 121 -5.05 3.27 9.01
C ALA A 121 -6.33 2.42 8.95
N ALA A 122 -6.37 1.40 8.09
CA ALA A 122 -7.47 0.44 8.01
C ALA A 122 -7.66 -0.33 9.32
N GLU A 123 -6.57 -0.85 9.90
CA GLU A 123 -6.59 -1.50 11.21
C GLU A 123 -7.07 -0.56 12.33
N ALA A 124 -6.64 0.70 12.32
CA ALA A 124 -7.10 1.69 13.28
C ALA A 124 -8.60 1.96 13.14
N ALA A 125 -9.09 2.17 11.92
CA ALA A 125 -10.50 2.37 11.63
C ALA A 125 -11.35 1.17 12.05
N SER A 126 -10.88 -0.06 11.80
CA SER A 126 -11.55 -1.31 12.20
C SER A 126 -11.66 -1.46 13.72
N ARG A 127 -10.71 -0.92 14.48
CA ARG A 127 -10.77 -0.84 15.95
C ARG A 127 -11.63 0.32 16.47
N GLY A 128 -12.30 1.06 15.59
CA GLY A 128 -13.17 2.18 15.95
C GLY A 128 -12.46 3.53 16.11
N VAL A 129 -11.19 3.64 15.73
CA VAL A 129 -10.50 4.94 15.71
C VAL A 129 -11.15 5.84 14.66
N THR A 130 -11.37 7.10 15.03
CA THR A 130 -11.98 8.11 14.16
C THR A 130 -11.09 9.32 14.03
N CYS A 131 -11.15 9.97 12.90
CA CYS A 131 -10.60 11.30 12.68
C CYS A 131 -11.76 12.28 12.42
N PRO A 132 -11.53 13.59 12.39
CA PRO A 132 -12.62 14.58 12.20
C PRO A 132 -13.47 14.29 10.95
N GLU A 133 -12.86 13.78 9.89
CA GLU A 133 -13.52 13.45 8.62
C GLU A 133 -14.42 12.20 8.73
N THR A 134 -14.20 11.36 9.74
CA THR A 134 -14.90 10.06 9.89
C THR A 134 -15.66 9.92 11.21
N ALA A 135 -15.70 10.95 12.05
CA ALA A 135 -16.33 10.87 13.37
C ALA A 135 -17.85 10.69 13.29
N ASP A 136 -18.52 11.44 12.41
CA ASP A 136 -19.97 11.46 12.27
C ASP A 136 -20.36 11.15 10.82
N LEU A 137 -20.34 9.87 10.45
CA LEU A 137 -20.74 9.40 9.13
C LEU A 137 -22.24 9.11 9.07
N ASP A 138 -23.05 10.14 8.79
CA ASP A 138 -24.49 9.95 8.56
C ASP A 138 -24.74 9.32 7.18
N LEU A 139 -24.05 9.83 6.14
CA LEU A 139 -24.10 9.29 4.79
C LEU A 139 -22.69 9.15 4.22
N LEU A 140 -22.32 7.95 3.83
CA LEU A 140 -21.10 7.65 3.05
C LEU A 140 -21.48 7.39 1.59
N VAL A 141 -20.91 8.19 0.68
CA VAL A 141 -21.03 7.95 -0.76
C VAL A 141 -19.66 7.55 -1.28
N VAL A 142 -19.56 6.37 -1.84
CA VAL A 142 -18.33 5.86 -2.47
C VAL A 142 -18.49 5.86 -3.97
N ALA A 143 -17.58 6.51 -4.68
CA ALA A 143 -17.57 6.57 -6.13
C ALA A 143 -16.14 6.45 -6.68
N GLY A 144 -16.02 5.93 -7.90
CA GLY A 144 -14.73 5.84 -8.60
C GLY A 144 -13.80 4.75 -8.09
N LEU A 145 -14.33 3.76 -7.35
CA LEU A 145 -13.57 2.60 -6.89
C LEU A 145 -13.42 1.62 -8.06
N GLY A 146 -12.28 1.66 -8.75
CA GLY A 146 -11.96 0.73 -9.84
C GLY A 146 -11.22 -0.49 -9.33
N GLU A 147 -9.96 -0.31 -8.97
CA GLU A 147 -9.09 -1.34 -8.40
C GLU A 147 -8.64 -0.86 -7.02
N ALA A 148 -9.01 -1.60 -5.98
CA ALA A 148 -8.60 -1.31 -4.61
C ALA A 148 -7.72 -2.43 -4.06
N SER A 149 -6.70 -2.06 -3.29
CA SER A 149 -5.88 -2.99 -2.54
C SER A 149 -6.67 -3.61 -1.37
N PRO A 150 -6.18 -4.73 -0.77
CA PRO A 150 -6.79 -5.30 0.42
C PRO A 150 -6.98 -4.25 1.53
N ALA A 151 -5.94 -3.48 1.86
CA ALA A 151 -6.03 -2.45 2.90
C ALA A 151 -7.03 -1.32 2.58
N GLU A 152 -7.16 -0.93 1.29
CA GLU A 152 -8.20 0.04 0.87
C GLU A 152 -9.60 -0.52 1.05
N TRP A 153 -9.80 -1.82 0.75
CA TRP A 153 -11.06 -2.51 1.01
C TRP A 153 -11.38 -2.61 2.50
N ASP A 154 -10.39 -2.93 3.34
CA ASP A 154 -10.56 -3.02 4.78
C ASP A 154 -10.90 -1.65 5.39
N LEU A 155 -10.22 -0.59 4.94
CA LEU A 155 -10.56 0.77 5.35
C LEU A 155 -11.99 1.14 4.94
N LEU A 156 -12.36 0.85 3.69
CA LEU A 156 -13.70 1.09 3.20
C LEU A 156 -14.75 0.32 4.00
N ALA A 157 -14.52 -0.97 4.27
CA ALA A 157 -15.41 -1.81 5.07
C ALA A 157 -15.60 -1.24 6.49
N ALA A 158 -14.51 -0.76 7.12
CA ALA A 158 -14.57 -0.11 8.42
C ALA A 158 -15.40 1.19 8.39
N LEU A 159 -15.30 1.99 7.33
CA LEU A 159 -16.10 3.21 7.15
C LEU A 159 -17.57 2.87 6.89
N VAL A 160 -17.85 1.89 6.03
CA VAL A 160 -19.21 1.41 5.71
C VAL A 160 -19.91 0.89 6.96
N SER A 161 -19.23 0.11 7.81
CA SER A 161 -19.81 -0.45 9.03
C SER A 161 -20.22 0.62 10.06
N ARG A 162 -19.70 1.83 9.93
CA ARG A 162 -19.95 2.96 10.85
C ARG A 162 -20.93 3.98 10.30
N ALA A 163 -21.05 4.05 8.96
CA ALA A 163 -21.96 4.97 8.31
C ALA A 163 -23.43 4.53 8.56
N ARG A 164 -24.29 5.48 8.91
CA ARG A 164 -25.72 5.19 9.06
C ARG A 164 -26.35 4.79 7.72
N HIS A 165 -25.93 5.44 6.66
CA HIS A 165 -26.35 5.16 5.29
C HIS A 165 -25.14 5.10 4.37
N THR A 166 -25.13 4.12 3.46
CA THR A 166 -24.06 3.99 2.46
C THR A 166 -24.63 3.89 1.06
N ARG A 167 -24.01 4.59 0.11
CA ARG A 167 -24.26 4.47 -1.33
C ARG A 167 -22.99 4.16 -2.05
N LEU A 168 -22.96 3.08 -2.84
CA LEU A 168 -21.83 2.68 -3.66
C LEU A 168 -22.17 2.95 -5.13
N HIS A 169 -21.32 3.74 -5.80
CA HIS A 169 -21.35 3.95 -7.23
C HIS A 169 -20.20 3.19 -7.86
N LEU A 170 -20.46 1.96 -8.32
CA LEU A 170 -19.47 1.14 -8.99
C LEU A 170 -19.45 1.44 -10.49
N PRO A 171 -18.27 1.53 -11.12
CA PRO A 171 -18.21 1.64 -12.56
C PRO A 171 -18.72 0.34 -13.19
N PHE A 172 -19.66 0.46 -14.09
CA PHE A 172 -20.15 -0.68 -14.89
C PHE A 172 -19.41 -0.74 -16.22
N PHE A 173 -18.67 -1.81 -16.45
CA PHE A 173 -17.98 -2.07 -17.71
C PHE A 173 -18.73 -3.16 -18.46
N PRO A 174 -19.60 -2.83 -19.42
CA PRO A 174 -20.43 -3.83 -20.13
C PRO A 174 -19.62 -4.80 -21.01
N GLU A 175 -18.37 -4.49 -21.31
CA GLU A 175 -17.51 -5.25 -22.23
C GLU A 175 -16.80 -6.45 -21.59
N ARG A 176 -17.00 -6.72 -20.30
CA ARG A 176 -16.40 -7.86 -19.59
C ARG A 176 -17.41 -8.94 -19.16
N ALA A 177 -18.56 -8.98 -19.82
CA ALA A 177 -19.56 -10.02 -19.63
C ALA A 177 -19.35 -11.19 -20.62
#